data_d022cd38cb346070f502a66a8ee705ac
#
_entry.id   d022cd38cb346070f502a66a8ee705ac
#
_cell.length_a   1.000
_cell.length_b   1.000
_cell.length_c   1.000
_cell.angle_alpha   90.00
_cell.angle_beta   90.00
_cell.angle_gamma   90.00
#
_symmetry.space_group_name_H-M   'P 1'
#
loop_
_entity.id
_entity.type
_entity.pdbx_description
1 polymer ?
#
loop_
_entity_poly.entity_id
_entity_poly.type
_entity_poly.pdbx_seq_one_letter_code
_entity_poly.pdbx_strand_id
1 'polypeptide(L)'
;MTDASSDTLAAQADAVTAADCCHEPHSDCHSDLCASVDHQPVPAGTASPELAAGLPRQTKVRAWEHVGSLVRPTADQLPPPPERIHRRWDRFVRLVGDRGVLRLLASHVTVFGLGGVGSYVTESLARSAVGRLTLVDFDDVCLTNVNRQLQAMPGTVGQSKAALLAERVRAIHPEAWVDPVQAFYDLTTSDLLLSPQPDLVIDAIDNVTSKVLLLETCVRRGIPVISVTGAGARLDPTQVRIADLTETKVDPLARVLRKELARRGIGAAGAAGIPVVYSEEEVREPEVPGWDAESGFQCICPHREDSPHACEKRRRIYGTASFITASFAMAATGWAVRRLLEPTAAN
;
A
#
# COMPACT_ATOMS: atom_id res chain seq x y z
N MET A 1 43.10 -28.84 -43.00
CA MET A 1 42.10 -29.35 -43.92
C MET A 1 40.78 -29.12 -43.27
N THR A 2 40.19 -28.08 -43.74
CA THR A 2 38.85 -27.79 -44.31
C THR A 2 37.79 -27.74 -43.22
N ASP A 3 37.08 -26.72 -43.04
CA ASP A 3 36.51 -25.61 -43.75
C ASP A 3 35.08 -25.44 -43.27
N ALA A 4 34.77 -24.23 -42.87
CA ALA A 4 33.60 -23.40 -43.09
C ALA A 4 32.20 -24.03 -42.97
N SER A 5 31.31 -23.44 -42.19
CA SER A 5 30.41 -22.42 -42.72
C SER A 5 29.46 -21.90 -41.68
N SER A 6 29.45 -20.58 -41.58
CA SER A 6 28.42 -19.73 -41.01
C SER A 6 27.11 -19.91 -41.79
N ASP A 7 26.00 -20.03 -41.09
CA ASP A 7 24.71 -19.59 -41.67
C ASP A 7 23.79 -18.97 -40.61
N THR A 8 23.47 -17.76 -40.93
CA THR A 8 22.51 -16.82 -40.43
C THR A 8 21.09 -17.41 -40.34
N LEU A 9 20.47 -17.38 -39.20
CA LEU A 9 19.02 -17.53 -39.04
C LEU A 9 18.42 -16.21 -38.54
N ALA A 10 17.95 -15.45 -39.53
CA ALA A 10 17.02 -14.36 -39.27
C ALA A 10 15.64 -14.96 -38.97
N ALA A 11 15.14 -14.77 -37.75
CA ALA A 11 13.80 -15.14 -37.39
C ALA A 11 12.82 -14.05 -37.82
N GLN A 12 11.93 -14.41 -38.74
CA GLN A 12 10.74 -13.69 -39.11
C GLN A 12 9.78 -13.71 -37.90
N ALA A 13 9.34 -12.52 -37.47
CA ALA A 13 8.23 -12.37 -36.55
C ALA A 13 6.95 -12.35 -37.40
N ASP A 14 6.21 -13.44 -37.37
CA ASP A 14 4.87 -13.49 -37.91
C ASP A 14 3.89 -12.80 -36.97
N ALA A 15 3.20 -11.79 -37.49
CA ALA A 15 2.09 -11.11 -36.84
C ALA A 15 0.90 -12.07 -36.83
N VAL A 16 0.49 -12.49 -35.60
CA VAL A 16 -0.77 -13.20 -35.39
C VAL A 16 -1.90 -12.18 -35.49
N THR A 17 -2.67 -12.27 -36.57
CA THR A 17 -3.91 -11.49 -36.75
C THR A 17 -5.08 -12.16 -35.97
N ALA A 18 -5.92 -11.33 -35.40
CA ALA A 18 -7.07 -11.70 -34.56
C ALA A 18 -8.25 -12.36 -35.36
N ALA A 19 -7.97 -13.43 -36.10
CA ALA A 19 -8.98 -14.09 -36.95
C ALA A 19 -9.20 -15.57 -36.63
N ASP A 20 -8.55 -16.17 -35.65
CA ASP A 20 -8.63 -17.62 -35.43
C ASP A 20 -9.33 -18.04 -34.09
N CYS A 21 -10.40 -17.38 -33.72
CA CYS A 21 -11.24 -17.82 -32.62
C CYS A 21 -12.71 -17.91 -33.06
N CYS A 22 -13.06 -18.89 -33.92
CA CYS A 22 -14.46 -19.36 -34.07
C CYS A 22 -14.52 -20.54 -35.02
N HIS A 23 -14.15 -21.74 -34.55
CA HIS A 23 -14.61 -22.99 -35.19
C HIS A 23 -14.66 -24.08 -34.10
N GLU A 24 -15.85 -24.23 -33.50
CA GLU A 24 -16.50 -25.50 -33.20
C GLU A 24 -17.96 -25.24 -32.75
N PRO A 25 -18.95 -26.01 -33.20
CA PRO A 25 -20.35 -25.72 -32.94
C PRO A 25 -20.84 -26.46 -31.69
N HIS A 26 -21.12 -25.73 -30.62
CA HIS A 26 -21.99 -26.21 -29.55
C HIS A 26 -23.27 -25.39 -29.52
N SER A 27 -24.40 -26.10 -29.74
CA SER A 27 -25.75 -25.67 -29.58
C SER A 27 -26.00 -25.15 -28.15
N ASP A 28 -26.61 -23.99 -28.04
CA ASP A 28 -27.24 -23.29 -26.91
C ASP A 28 -26.59 -21.93 -26.60
N CYS A 29 -26.63 -21.04 -27.58
CA CYS A 29 -26.45 -19.61 -27.33
C CYS A 29 -27.76 -18.90 -27.70
N HIS A 30 -28.56 -18.53 -26.70
CA HIS A 30 -29.73 -17.67 -26.90
C HIS A 30 -29.27 -16.31 -27.45
N SER A 31 -29.59 -16.09 -28.72
CA SER A 31 -29.47 -14.86 -29.46
C SER A 31 -30.38 -13.81 -28.89
N ASP A 32 -29.88 -12.83 -28.09
CA ASP A 32 -30.56 -11.51 -27.96
C ASP A 32 -29.69 -10.44 -27.25
N LEU A 33 -28.35 -10.62 -27.16
CA LEU A 33 -27.46 -9.65 -26.52
C LEU A 33 -26.18 -9.34 -27.31
N CYS A 34 -26.12 -9.59 -28.61
CA CYS A 34 -25.04 -9.19 -29.50
C CYS A 34 -25.54 -8.25 -30.60
N ALA A 35 -26.04 -7.09 -30.21
CA ALA A 35 -26.30 -5.99 -31.12
C ALA A 35 -25.51 -4.75 -30.71
N SER A 36 -24.59 -4.38 -31.59
CA SER A 36 -23.98 -3.05 -31.73
C SER A 36 -23.10 -2.53 -30.59
N VAL A 37 -21.84 -2.95 -30.59
CA VAL A 37 -20.74 -2.05 -30.21
C VAL A 37 -19.86 -1.84 -31.43
N ASP A 38 -20.02 -0.69 -32.09
CA ASP A 38 -19.14 -0.22 -33.14
C ASP A 38 -17.74 0.00 -32.55
N HIS A 39 -16.81 -0.92 -32.83
CA HIS A 39 -15.40 -0.72 -32.59
C HIS A 39 -14.83 0.22 -33.65
N GLN A 40 -14.97 1.52 -33.43
CA GLN A 40 -14.09 2.46 -34.10
C GLN A 40 -12.71 2.44 -33.42
N PRO A 41 -11.62 2.31 -34.17
CA PRO A 41 -10.28 2.43 -33.60
C PRO A 41 -10.12 3.87 -33.06
N VAL A 42 -9.81 3.98 -31.77
CA VAL A 42 -9.46 5.26 -31.15
C VAL A 42 -8.17 5.74 -31.82
N PRO A 43 -8.15 6.89 -32.52
CA PRO A 43 -6.92 7.42 -33.07
C PRO A 43 -6.00 7.76 -31.91
N ALA A 44 -4.69 7.46 -32.08
CA ALA A 44 -3.63 7.94 -31.19
C ALA A 44 -3.61 9.47 -31.26
N GLY A 45 -4.47 10.11 -30.46
CA GLY A 45 -4.68 11.54 -30.38
C GLY A 45 -3.98 12.08 -29.17
N THR A 46 -2.97 12.88 -29.43
CA THR A 46 -2.44 13.97 -28.63
C THR A 46 -3.41 14.43 -27.54
N ALA A 47 -3.05 14.20 -26.28
CA ALA A 47 -3.73 14.77 -25.14
C ALA A 47 -3.76 16.31 -25.31
N SER A 48 -4.96 16.87 -25.38
CA SER A 48 -5.16 18.30 -25.49
C SER A 48 -4.59 19.00 -24.25
N PRO A 49 -3.83 20.08 -24.38
CA PRO A 49 -3.27 20.82 -23.23
C PRO A 49 -4.31 21.49 -22.32
N GLU A 50 -5.57 21.48 -22.71
CA GLU A 50 -6.63 22.23 -22.02
C GLU A 50 -7.26 21.52 -20.81
N LEU A 51 -7.09 20.21 -20.64
CA LEU A 51 -7.60 19.50 -19.46
C LEU A 51 -6.69 19.61 -18.21
N ALA A 52 -5.49 20.16 -18.36
CA ALA A 52 -4.57 20.40 -17.24
C ALA A 52 -4.73 21.79 -16.56
N ALA A 53 -5.63 22.64 -17.05
CA ALA A 53 -5.71 24.05 -16.65
C ALA A 53 -6.73 24.36 -15.53
N GLY A 54 -7.30 23.37 -14.86
CA GLY A 54 -8.40 23.59 -13.91
C GLY A 54 -8.19 23.16 -12.46
N LEU A 55 -7.10 22.47 -12.13
CA LEU A 55 -6.81 22.15 -10.73
C LEU A 55 -5.91 23.24 -10.14
N PRO A 56 -6.29 23.86 -8.99
CA PRO A 56 -5.39 24.80 -8.34
C PRO A 56 -4.09 24.05 -8.05
N ARG A 57 -2.97 24.58 -8.53
CA ARG A 57 -1.64 24.13 -8.13
C ARG A 57 -1.60 24.24 -6.60
N GLN A 58 -1.72 23.10 -5.92
CA GLN A 58 -1.49 23.06 -4.49
C GLN A 58 -0.06 23.53 -4.29
N THR A 59 0.08 24.67 -3.64
CA THR A 59 1.37 25.22 -3.25
C THR A 59 2.00 24.17 -2.37
N LYS A 60 3.12 23.56 -2.83
CA LYS A 60 3.85 22.56 -2.05
C LYS A 60 4.39 23.22 -0.79
N VAL A 61 3.67 23.00 0.30
CA VAL A 61 4.16 23.33 1.63
C VAL A 61 5.03 22.15 2.05
N ARG A 62 6.28 22.40 2.39
CA ARG A 62 7.17 21.37 2.93
C ARG A 62 6.50 20.78 4.17
N ALA A 63 6.06 19.53 4.09
CA ALA A 63 5.14 18.93 5.06
C ALA A 63 5.65 18.94 6.51
N TRP A 64 6.96 19.06 6.72
CA TRP A 64 7.56 19.13 8.06
C TRP A 64 7.71 20.54 8.64
N GLU A 65 7.67 21.59 7.80
CA GLU A 65 7.81 22.98 8.27
C GLU A 65 6.49 23.59 8.76
N HIS A 66 5.35 22.94 8.47
CA HIS A 66 4.02 23.52 8.69
C HIS A 66 3.05 22.54 9.38
N VAL A 67 3.50 21.82 10.41
CA VAL A 67 2.59 21.02 11.26
C VAL A 67 1.42 21.83 11.78
N GLY A 68 1.62 23.15 12.02
CA GLY A 68 0.57 24.04 12.48
C GLY A 68 -0.54 24.37 11.45
N SER A 69 -0.36 24.01 10.16
CA SER A 69 -1.38 24.21 9.12
C SER A 69 -2.17 22.93 8.80
N LEU A 70 -1.77 21.78 9.36
CA LEU A 70 -2.45 20.52 9.15
C LEU A 70 -3.72 20.47 10.02
N VAL A 71 -4.86 20.77 9.43
CA VAL A 71 -6.16 20.67 10.10
C VAL A 71 -6.71 19.27 9.92
N ARG A 72 -6.95 18.56 11.04
CA ARG A 72 -7.57 17.24 11.05
C ARG A 72 -9.02 17.36 11.55
N PRO A 73 -9.95 16.55 11.02
CA PRO A 73 -11.32 16.53 11.52
C PRO A 73 -11.34 16.01 12.97
N THR A 74 -12.26 16.53 13.74
CA THR A 74 -12.60 16.01 15.07
C THR A 74 -13.55 14.82 14.95
N ALA A 75 -13.71 14.02 16.03
CA ALA A 75 -14.55 12.82 15.98
C ALA A 75 -16.01 13.09 15.63
N ASP A 76 -16.56 14.24 16.06
CA ASP A 76 -17.91 14.70 15.76
C ASP A 76 -18.09 15.21 14.31
N GLN A 77 -16.99 15.50 13.61
CA GLN A 77 -17.01 15.88 12.19
C GLN A 77 -16.95 14.68 11.25
N LEU A 78 -16.71 13.48 11.78
CA LEU A 78 -16.75 12.26 10.96
C LEU A 78 -18.20 11.95 10.57
N PRO A 79 -18.47 11.62 9.28
CA PRO A 79 -19.81 11.26 8.86
C PRO A 79 -20.31 10.00 9.60
N PRO A 80 -21.60 9.88 9.88
CA PRO A 80 -22.16 8.66 10.43
C PRO A 80 -21.94 7.48 9.46
N PRO A 81 -21.79 6.25 9.96
CA PRO A 81 -21.67 5.08 9.12
C PRO A 81 -22.97 4.85 8.33
N PRO A 82 -22.90 4.24 7.11
CA PRO A 82 -24.08 3.94 6.33
C PRO A 82 -25.02 2.98 7.09
N GLU A 83 -26.33 3.26 7.06
CA GLU A 83 -27.35 2.39 7.67
C GLU A 83 -27.67 1.13 6.82
N ARG A 84 -27.32 1.16 5.54
CA ARG A 84 -27.62 0.08 4.58
C ARG A 84 -26.36 -0.43 3.93
N ILE A 85 -26.33 -1.77 3.76
CA ILE A 85 -25.25 -2.46 3.07
C ILE A 85 -25.53 -2.41 1.56
N HIS A 86 -24.59 -1.84 0.79
CA HIS A 86 -24.67 -1.83 -0.65
C HIS A 86 -24.32 -3.23 -1.24
N ARG A 87 -24.99 -3.62 -2.35
CA ARG A 87 -24.79 -4.94 -3.00
C ARG A 87 -23.36 -5.20 -3.49
N ARG A 88 -22.50 -4.19 -3.59
CA ARG A 88 -21.06 -4.38 -3.87
C ARG A 88 -20.38 -5.30 -2.85
N TRP A 89 -20.93 -5.41 -1.64
CA TRP A 89 -20.43 -6.26 -0.56
C TRP A 89 -21.07 -7.66 -0.51
N ASP A 90 -21.90 -8.06 -1.49
CA ASP A 90 -22.66 -9.32 -1.45
C ASP A 90 -21.79 -10.53 -1.09
N ARG A 91 -20.63 -10.68 -1.74
CA ARG A 91 -19.72 -11.80 -1.46
C ARG A 91 -19.11 -11.73 -0.08
N PHE A 92 -18.85 -10.52 0.37
CA PHE A 92 -18.24 -10.31 1.68
C PHE A 92 -19.28 -10.45 2.81
N VAL A 93 -20.52 -10.02 2.61
CA VAL A 93 -21.64 -10.28 3.53
C VAL A 93 -21.84 -11.79 3.76
N ARG A 94 -21.73 -12.60 2.71
CA ARG A 94 -21.84 -14.06 2.84
C ARG A 94 -20.70 -14.67 3.68
N LEU A 95 -19.60 -14.00 3.83
CA LEU A 95 -18.44 -14.43 4.61
C LEU A 95 -18.54 -14.00 6.08
N VAL A 96 -18.96 -12.74 6.34
CA VAL A 96 -18.88 -12.14 7.69
C VAL A 96 -20.26 -11.74 8.25
N GLY A 97 -21.33 -11.89 7.49
CA GLY A 97 -22.70 -11.50 7.83
C GLY A 97 -22.93 -10.00 7.79
N ASP A 98 -24.21 -9.59 7.83
CA ASP A 98 -24.62 -8.19 7.79
C ASP A 98 -24.02 -7.39 8.96
N ARG A 99 -24.07 -7.94 10.17
CA ARG A 99 -23.50 -7.29 11.38
C ARG A 99 -22.00 -7.06 11.24
N GLY A 100 -21.29 -8.00 10.62
CA GLY A 100 -19.86 -7.85 10.38
C GLY A 100 -19.57 -6.71 9.42
N VAL A 101 -20.28 -6.63 8.29
CA VAL A 101 -20.12 -5.55 7.32
C VAL A 101 -20.48 -4.20 7.92
N LEU A 102 -21.61 -4.09 8.65
CA LEU A 102 -21.99 -2.82 9.32
C LEU A 102 -20.92 -2.36 10.32
N ARG A 103 -20.31 -3.29 11.06
CA ARG A 103 -19.20 -2.96 11.97
C ARG A 103 -17.99 -2.42 11.23
N LEU A 104 -17.61 -3.02 10.10
CA LEU A 104 -16.49 -2.54 9.28
C LEU A 104 -16.80 -1.19 8.63
N LEU A 105 -18.03 -0.96 8.16
CA LEU A 105 -18.48 0.34 7.66
C LEU A 105 -18.40 1.45 8.73
N ALA A 106 -18.54 1.10 10.00
CA ALA A 106 -18.38 2.04 11.12
C ALA A 106 -16.93 2.22 11.56
N SER A 107 -16.03 1.31 11.19
CA SER A 107 -14.65 1.29 11.68
C SER A 107 -13.77 2.35 11.02
N HIS A 108 -12.85 2.91 11.80
CA HIS A 108 -11.81 3.84 11.38
C HIS A 108 -10.43 3.19 11.46
N VAL A 109 -9.75 3.05 10.34
CA VAL A 109 -8.39 2.53 10.25
C VAL A 109 -7.44 3.61 9.73
N THR A 110 -6.31 3.79 10.43
CA THR A 110 -5.21 4.64 9.94
C THR A 110 -4.09 3.77 9.40
N VAL A 111 -3.67 4.02 8.16
CA VAL A 111 -2.55 3.35 7.51
C VAL A 111 -1.38 4.32 7.42
N PHE A 112 -0.27 3.97 8.06
CA PHE A 112 0.98 4.73 8.02
C PHE A 112 1.97 4.06 7.06
N GLY A 113 2.46 4.83 6.08
CA GLY A 113 3.33 4.33 5.01
C GLY A 113 2.53 3.70 3.86
N LEU A 114 2.51 4.36 2.71
CA LEU A 114 1.74 3.98 1.53
C LEU A 114 2.64 3.49 0.38
N GLY A 115 3.71 2.80 0.76
CA GLY A 115 4.64 2.16 -0.17
C GLY A 115 4.12 0.85 -0.75
N GLY A 116 5.04 -0.11 -0.99
CA GLY A 116 4.71 -1.41 -1.57
C GLY A 116 3.73 -2.22 -0.74
N VAL A 117 3.76 -2.14 0.59
CA VAL A 117 2.81 -2.81 1.49
C VAL A 117 1.55 -1.98 1.68
N GLY A 118 1.69 -0.72 2.12
CA GLY A 118 0.54 0.11 2.49
C GLY A 118 -0.43 0.39 1.34
N SER A 119 0.04 0.42 0.09
CA SER A 119 -0.84 0.57 -1.06
C SER A 119 -1.81 -0.62 -1.23
N TYR A 120 -1.32 -1.84 -1.09
CA TYR A 120 -2.15 -3.05 -1.14
C TYR A 120 -3.02 -3.21 0.11
N VAL A 121 -2.54 -2.78 1.29
CA VAL A 121 -3.36 -2.70 2.52
C VAL A 121 -4.56 -1.79 2.28
N THR A 122 -4.33 -0.57 1.77
CA THR A 122 -5.38 0.41 1.49
C THR A 122 -6.42 -0.14 0.52
N GLU A 123 -5.98 -0.75 -0.58
CA GLU A 123 -6.84 -1.42 -1.55
C GLU A 123 -7.71 -2.50 -0.90
N SER A 124 -7.09 -3.35 -0.09
CA SER A 124 -7.76 -4.49 0.54
C SER A 124 -8.76 -4.05 1.62
N LEU A 125 -8.44 -3.02 2.43
CA LEU A 125 -9.37 -2.43 3.39
C LEU A 125 -10.58 -1.81 2.70
N ALA A 126 -10.37 -1.04 1.62
CA ALA A 126 -11.44 -0.47 0.83
C ALA A 126 -12.37 -1.54 0.26
N ARG A 127 -11.83 -2.67 -0.20
CA ARG A 127 -12.60 -3.84 -0.70
C ARG A 127 -13.22 -4.69 0.40
N SER A 128 -12.81 -4.48 1.65
CA SER A 128 -13.35 -5.17 2.84
C SER A 128 -14.33 -4.31 3.62
N ALA A 129 -14.98 -3.33 2.98
CA ALA A 129 -16.02 -2.48 3.56
C ALA A 129 -15.57 -1.63 4.77
N VAL A 130 -14.29 -1.34 4.96
CA VAL A 130 -13.85 -0.39 5.98
C VAL A 130 -14.33 1.01 5.59
N GLY A 131 -15.16 1.62 6.43
CA GLY A 131 -15.89 2.84 6.07
C GLY A 131 -15.11 4.13 6.29
N ARG A 132 -14.05 4.11 7.11
CA ARG A 132 -13.22 5.29 7.37
C ARG A 132 -11.74 4.95 7.29
N LEU A 133 -11.01 5.69 6.47
CA LEU A 133 -9.57 5.48 6.24
C LEU A 133 -8.82 6.81 6.36
N THR A 134 -7.82 6.85 7.23
CA THR A 134 -6.79 7.88 7.22
C THR A 134 -5.53 7.29 6.58
N LEU A 135 -5.03 7.95 5.54
CA LEU A 135 -3.92 7.49 4.72
C LEU A 135 -2.73 8.44 4.88
N VAL A 136 -1.69 8.02 5.60
CA VAL A 136 -0.56 8.87 5.97
C VAL A 136 0.71 8.43 5.23
N ASP A 137 1.24 9.30 4.40
CA ASP A 137 2.55 9.16 3.77
C ASP A 137 3.06 10.53 3.36
N PHE A 138 4.35 10.79 3.52
CA PHE A 138 4.95 12.09 3.16
C PHE A 138 5.44 12.13 1.71
N ASP A 139 5.61 10.97 1.07
CA ASP A 139 6.24 10.84 -0.23
C ASP A 139 5.31 11.13 -1.41
N ASP A 140 5.93 11.57 -2.49
CA ASP A 140 5.38 11.50 -3.83
C ASP A 140 5.77 10.18 -4.52
N VAL A 141 5.06 9.84 -5.60
CA VAL A 141 5.37 8.66 -6.42
C VAL A 141 6.69 8.88 -7.17
N CYS A 142 7.59 7.90 -7.06
CA CYS A 142 8.81 7.82 -7.84
C CYS A 142 8.69 6.75 -8.94
N LEU A 143 9.36 6.92 -10.07
CA LEU A 143 9.39 5.94 -11.16
C LEU A 143 9.82 4.54 -10.68
N THR A 144 10.78 4.48 -9.74
CA THR A 144 11.25 3.21 -9.15
C THR A 144 10.21 2.50 -8.29
N ASN A 145 9.04 3.09 -8.07
CA ASN A 145 7.96 2.48 -7.30
C ASN A 145 7.05 1.59 -8.14
N VAL A 146 7.09 1.72 -9.49
CA VAL A 146 6.17 1.06 -10.43
C VAL A 146 6.13 -0.46 -10.26
N ASN A 147 7.24 -1.08 -9.92
CA ASN A 147 7.31 -2.54 -9.77
C ASN A 147 6.57 -3.11 -8.55
N ARG A 148 6.10 -2.24 -7.59
CA ARG A 148 5.55 -2.74 -6.33
C ARG A 148 4.49 -1.88 -5.63
N GLN A 149 4.20 -0.66 -6.11
CA GLN A 149 3.20 0.22 -5.50
C GLN A 149 2.01 0.40 -6.44
N LEU A 150 0.79 0.15 -5.97
CA LEU A 150 -0.43 0.18 -6.78
C LEU A 150 -0.69 1.51 -7.48
N GLN A 151 -0.40 2.62 -6.81
CA GLN A 151 -0.62 3.96 -7.33
C GLN A 151 0.49 4.43 -8.29
N ALA A 152 1.61 3.69 -8.35
CA ALA A 152 2.76 4.09 -9.15
C ALA A 152 2.60 3.63 -10.60
N MET A 153 2.31 4.56 -11.48
CA MET A 153 2.19 4.41 -12.92
C MET A 153 2.94 5.56 -13.62
N PRO A 154 3.31 5.45 -14.91
CA PRO A 154 4.02 6.53 -15.60
C PRO A 154 3.34 7.89 -15.44
N GLY A 155 2.00 7.95 -15.51
CA GLY A 155 1.24 9.21 -15.41
C GLY A 155 1.06 9.75 -13.98
N THR A 156 1.50 9.03 -12.93
CA THR A 156 1.34 9.44 -11.52
C THR A 156 2.64 9.85 -10.85
N VAL A 157 3.78 9.76 -11.54
CA VAL A 157 5.09 10.16 -11.00
C VAL A 157 5.06 11.64 -10.58
N GLY A 158 5.54 11.92 -9.36
CA GLY A 158 5.55 13.25 -8.76
C GLY A 158 4.24 13.67 -8.08
N GLN A 159 3.23 12.82 -8.06
CA GLN A 159 1.98 13.07 -7.34
C GLN A 159 2.01 12.42 -5.94
N SER A 160 1.25 13.01 -5.00
CA SER A 160 1.16 12.51 -3.62
C SER A 160 0.62 11.08 -3.57
N LYS A 161 1.34 10.18 -2.88
CA LYS A 161 0.89 8.79 -2.67
C LYS A 161 -0.44 8.73 -1.93
N ALA A 162 -0.61 9.56 -0.91
CA ALA A 162 -1.82 9.61 -0.09
C ALA A 162 -3.03 10.07 -0.91
N ALA A 163 -2.88 11.12 -1.73
CA ALA A 163 -3.95 11.64 -2.58
C ALA A 163 -4.41 10.61 -3.61
N LEU A 164 -3.47 9.98 -4.33
CA LEU A 164 -3.78 8.97 -5.35
C LEU A 164 -4.51 7.74 -4.77
N LEU A 165 -4.08 7.27 -3.60
CA LEU A 165 -4.75 6.15 -2.96
C LEU A 165 -6.13 6.53 -2.42
N ALA A 166 -6.32 7.76 -1.95
CA ALA A 166 -7.64 8.24 -1.55
C ALA A 166 -8.62 8.29 -2.73
N GLU A 167 -8.18 8.74 -3.90
CA GLU A 167 -8.99 8.67 -5.13
C GLU A 167 -9.35 7.23 -5.49
N ARG A 168 -8.39 6.33 -5.38
CA ARG A 168 -8.61 4.90 -5.62
C ARG A 168 -9.61 4.29 -4.63
N VAL A 169 -9.52 4.61 -3.35
CA VAL A 169 -10.50 4.18 -2.34
C VAL A 169 -11.89 4.68 -2.70
N ARG A 170 -12.05 5.96 -3.05
CA ARG A 170 -13.35 6.54 -3.44
C ARG A 170 -13.93 5.88 -4.70
N ALA A 171 -13.08 5.45 -5.63
CA ALA A 171 -13.52 4.70 -6.81
C ALA A 171 -14.06 3.30 -6.45
N ILE A 172 -13.53 2.65 -5.42
CA ILE A 172 -13.95 1.32 -4.92
C ILE A 172 -15.16 1.44 -4.00
N HIS A 173 -15.10 2.38 -3.06
CA HIS A 173 -16.06 2.60 -1.99
C HIS A 173 -16.42 4.09 -1.91
N PRO A 174 -17.31 4.59 -2.77
CA PRO A 174 -17.67 6.01 -2.84
C PRO A 174 -18.21 6.60 -1.54
N GLU A 175 -18.84 5.78 -0.70
CA GLU A 175 -19.39 6.19 0.58
C GLU A 175 -18.34 6.18 1.72
N ALA A 176 -17.11 5.69 1.47
CA ALA A 176 -16.05 5.73 2.48
C ALA A 176 -15.61 7.16 2.75
N TRP A 177 -15.45 7.47 4.02
CA TRP A 177 -14.72 8.67 4.41
C TRP A 177 -13.21 8.40 4.31
N VAL A 178 -12.52 9.20 3.50
CA VAL A 178 -11.08 9.03 3.26
C VAL A 178 -10.36 10.35 3.45
N ASP A 179 -9.40 10.34 4.36
CA ASP A 179 -8.56 11.49 4.69
C ASP A 179 -7.10 11.22 4.25
N PRO A 180 -6.66 11.76 3.11
CA PRO A 180 -5.28 11.68 2.66
C PRO A 180 -4.43 12.72 3.38
N VAL A 181 -3.39 12.27 4.07
CA VAL A 181 -2.50 13.13 4.86
C VAL A 181 -1.07 13.00 4.35
N GLN A 182 -0.57 14.03 3.69
CA GLN A 182 0.82 14.09 3.27
C GLN A 182 1.68 14.67 4.39
N ALA A 183 2.11 13.80 5.32
CA ALA A 183 2.91 14.19 6.47
C ALA A 183 3.88 13.11 6.89
N PHE A 184 5.00 13.52 7.49
CA PHE A 184 5.95 12.65 8.14
C PHE A 184 5.52 12.37 9.58
N TYR A 185 5.64 11.12 10.04
CA TYR A 185 5.32 10.75 11.40
C TYR A 185 6.54 10.90 12.31
N ASP A 186 6.46 11.83 13.26
CA ASP A 186 7.46 12.11 14.28
C ASP A 186 6.81 12.57 15.60
N LEU A 187 7.61 13.01 16.56
CA LEU A 187 7.12 13.51 17.86
C LEU A 187 6.20 14.71 17.72
N THR A 188 6.38 15.56 16.73
CA THR A 188 5.63 16.80 16.54
C THR A 188 4.27 16.54 15.86
N THR A 189 4.17 15.49 15.06
CA THR A 189 2.96 15.12 14.30
C THR A 189 2.16 13.99 14.95
N SER A 190 2.77 13.25 15.88
CA SER A 190 2.20 12.02 16.45
C SER A 190 0.78 12.20 16.99
N ASP A 191 0.54 13.22 17.82
CA ASP A 191 -0.77 13.47 18.42
C ASP A 191 -1.82 13.82 17.39
N LEU A 192 -1.45 14.66 16.44
CA LEU A 192 -2.32 15.12 15.36
C LEU A 192 -2.70 13.98 14.42
N LEU A 193 -1.73 13.14 14.01
CA LEU A 193 -1.95 12.06 13.05
C LEU A 193 -2.72 10.86 13.63
N LEU A 194 -2.77 10.75 14.96
CA LEU A 194 -3.59 9.77 15.68
C LEU A 194 -4.90 10.37 16.23
N SER A 195 -5.28 11.57 15.77
CA SER A 195 -6.54 12.23 16.12
C SER A 195 -7.41 12.42 14.86
N PRO A 196 -8.72 12.08 14.89
CA PRO A 196 -9.38 11.32 15.97
C PRO A 196 -8.79 9.93 16.10
N GLN A 197 -8.80 9.38 17.32
CA GLN A 197 -8.22 8.08 17.59
C GLN A 197 -8.85 7.01 16.69
N PRO A 198 -8.06 6.27 15.89
CA PRO A 198 -8.58 5.18 15.07
C PRO A 198 -8.92 3.95 15.91
N ASP A 199 -9.81 3.09 15.39
CA ASP A 199 -10.09 1.78 15.98
C ASP A 199 -8.91 0.82 15.80
N LEU A 200 -8.08 1.05 14.76
CA LEU A 200 -6.92 0.23 14.46
C LEU A 200 -5.90 1.00 13.62
N VAL A 201 -4.62 0.77 13.90
CA VAL A 201 -3.48 1.27 13.12
C VAL A 201 -2.82 0.14 12.35
N ILE A 202 -2.51 0.36 11.07
CA ILE A 202 -1.62 -0.50 10.29
C ILE A 202 -0.33 0.27 10.00
N ASP A 203 0.77 -0.24 10.54
CA ASP A 203 2.10 0.34 10.39
C ASP A 203 2.87 -0.35 9.26
N ALA A 204 3.03 0.34 8.14
CA ALA A 204 3.83 -0.06 6.99
C ALA A 204 5.01 0.91 6.72
N ILE A 205 5.44 1.65 7.76
CA ILE A 205 6.58 2.57 7.70
C ILE A 205 7.89 1.77 7.57
N ASP A 206 8.82 2.24 6.73
CA ASP A 206 10.16 1.67 6.57
C ASP A 206 11.23 2.38 7.43
N ASN A 207 10.96 3.59 7.93
CA ASN A 207 11.83 4.32 8.82
C ASN A 207 11.77 3.76 10.25
N VAL A 208 12.90 3.29 10.78
CA VAL A 208 12.97 2.65 12.10
C VAL A 208 12.54 3.60 13.23
N THR A 209 12.99 4.85 13.20
CA THR A 209 12.72 5.83 14.27
C THR A 209 11.22 6.14 14.37
N SER A 210 10.59 6.47 13.23
CA SER A 210 9.16 6.72 13.15
C SER A 210 8.34 5.48 13.51
N LYS A 211 8.76 4.30 13.03
CA LYS A 211 8.10 3.03 13.33
C LYS A 211 8.12 2.70 14.83
N VAL A 212 9.27 2.82 15.48
CA VAL A 212 9.38 2.61 16.94
C VAL A 212 8.52 3.59 17.72
N LEU A 213 8.52 4.88 17.33
CA LEU A 213 7.69 5.90 17.95
C LEU A 213 6.19 5.58 17.78
N LEU A 214 5.76 5.19 16.57
CA LEU A 214 4.36 4.85 16.31
C LEU A 214 3.90 3.66 17.16
N LEU A 215 4.69 2.59 17.19
CA LEU A 215 4.37 1.39 17.96
C LEU A 215 4.34 1.68 19.45
N GLU A 216 5.30 2.42 19.98
CA GLU A 216 5.32 2.87 21.38
C GLU A 216 4.07 3.69 21.72
N THR A 217 3.72 4.66 20.86
CA THR A 217 2.56 5.52 21.05
C THR A 217 1.26 4.71 21.04
N CYS A 218 1.10 3.78 20.08
CA CYS A 218 -0.08 2.92 20.01
C CYS A 218 -0.22 2.06 21.28
N VAL A 219 0.86 1.40 21.72
CA VAL A 219 0.83 0.59 22.96
C VAL A 219 0.46 1.43 24.19
N ARG A 220 1.10 2.59 24.36
CA ARG A 220 0.83 3.47 25.52
C ARG A 220 -0.59 4.05 25.54
N ARG A 221 -1.20 4.26 24.36
CA ARG A 221 -2.57 4.77 24.24
C ARG A 221 -3.63 3.68 24.14
N GLY A 222 -3.24 2.40 24.16
CA GLY A 222 -4.16 1.28 23.98
C GLY A 222 -4.80 1.24 22.60
N ILE A 223 -4.14 1.80 21.57
CA ILE A 223 -4.61 1.75 20.18
C ILE A 223 -4.19 0.41 19.57
N PRO A 224 -5.13 -0.43 19.12
CA PRO A 224 -4.79 -1.67 18.42
C PRO A 224 -3.91 -1.38 17.19
N VAL A 225 -2.80 -2.10 17.08
CA VAL A 225 -1.84 -1.90 15.97
C VAL A 225 -1.35 -3.24 15.44
N ILE A 226 -1.19 -3.33 14.12
CA ILE A 226 -0.39 -4.37 13.47
C ILE A 226 0.74 -3.70 12.68
N SER A 227 1.95 -4.21 12.84
CA SER A 227 3.12 -3.70 12.15
C SER A 227 3.58 -4.66 11.06
N VAL A 228 4.06 -4.11 9.93
CA VAL A 228 4.67 -4.90 8.87
C VAL A 228 6.16 -4.66 8.86
N THR A 229 6.95 -5.73 8.96
CA THR A 229 8.42 -5.65 8.95
C THR A 229 8.97 -5.66 7.53
N GLY A 230 10.24 -6.01 7.33
CA GLY A 230 10.91 -5.90 6.04
C GLY A 230 10.35 -6.86 4.98
N ALA A 231 9.62 -6.34 3.99
CA ALA A 231 9.15 -7.10 2.83
C ALA A 231 10.14 -7.12 1.65
N GLY A 232 11.29 -6.46 1.78
CA GLY A 232 12.34 -6.45 0.75
C GLY A 232 13.25 -7.67 0.81
N ALA A 233 13.96 -7.93 -0.30
CA ALA A 233 14.95 -8.99 -0.46
C ALA A 233 14.41 -10.42 -0.25
N ARG A 234 13.16 -10.66 -0.64
CA ARG A 234 12.46 -11.95 -0.53
C ARG A 234 11.74 -12.29 -1.83
N LEU A 235 11.53 -13.57 -2.09
CA LEU A 235 10.83 -14.10 -3.27
C LEU A 235 9.79 -15.17 -2.94
N ASP A 236 9.76 -15.69 -1.71
CA ASP A 236 8.83 -16.74 -1.31
C ASP A 236 7.69 -16.19 -0.44
N PRO A 237 6.50 -15.94 -1.02
CA PRO A 237 5.35 -15.42 -0.27
C PRO A 237 4.76 -16.45 0.71
N THR A 238 5.09 -17.74 0.58
CA THR A 238 4.57 -18.80 1.46
C THR A 238 5.20 -18.77 2.85
N GLN A 239 6.30 -18.05 3.02
CA GLN A 239 6.99 -17.88 4.30
C GLN A 239 6.52 -16.67 5.11
N VAL A 240 5.51 -15.97 4.65
CA VAL A 240 4.90 -14.86 5.42
C VAL A 240 4.13 -15.40 6.63
N ARG A 241 4.39 -14.80 7.79
CA ARG A 241 3.82 -15.19 9.10
C ARG A 241 3.32 -13.97 9.85
N ILE A 242 2.44 -14.22 10.82
CA ILE A 242 2.04 -13.24 11.84
C ILE A 242 2.35 -13.83 13.21
N ALA A 243 3.07 -13.08 14.05
CA ALA A 243 3.36 -13.43 15.42
C ALA A 243 3.48 -12.16 16.29
N ASP A 244 3.54 -12.31 17.61
CA ASP A 244 3.98 -11.19 18.47
C ASP A 244 5.42 -10.79 18.10
N LEU A 245 5.72 -9.51 18.19
CA LEU A 245 7.05 -8.99 17.85
C LEU A 245 8.17 -9.76 18.57
N THR A 246 7.95 -10.18 19.82
CA THR A 246 8.92 -10.91 20.63
C THR A 246 9.19 -12.33 20.14
N GLU A 247 8.27 -12.92 19.40
CA GLU A 247 8.35 -14.30 18.88
C GLU A 247 8.93 -14.38 17.47
N THR A 248 9.13 -13.22 16.79
CA THR A 248 9.63 -13.18 15.42
C THR A 248 11.04 -13.76 15.29
N LYS A 249 11.30 -14.42 14.16
CA LYS A 249 12.61 -15.02 13.83
C LYS A 249 13.12 -14.46 12.50
N VAL A 250 14.40 -14.64 12.24
CA VAL A 250 15.08 -14.32 10.97
C VAL A 250 15.06 -12.86 10.57
N ASP A 251 13.95 -12.14 10.70
CA ASP A 251 13.76 -10.78 10.18
C ASP A 251 14.66 -9.73 10.88
N PRO A 252 15.56 -9.04 10.13
CA PRO A 252 16.49 -8.06 10.70
C PRO A 252 15.78 -6.82 11.27
N LEU A 253 14.69 -6.35 10.61
CA LEU A 253 13.95 -5.18 11.06
C LEU A 253 13.21 -5.50 12.36
N ALA A 254 12.56 -6.65 12.45
CA ALA A 254 11.91 -7.10 13.69
C ALA A 254 12.90 -7.19 14.85
N ARG A 255 14.13 -7.66 14.60
CA ARG A 255 15.22 -7.70 15.61
C ARG A 255 15.55 -6.32 16.14
N VAL A 256 15.64 -5.32 15.25
CA VAL A 256 15.91 -3.93 15.66
C VAL A 256 14.74 -3.38 16.48
N LEU A 257 13.49 -3.59 16.02
CA LEU A 257 12.30 -3.13 16.72
C LEU A 257 12.19 -3.74 18.12
N ARG A 258 12.41 -5.05 18.27
CA ARG A 258 12.43 -5.70 19.61
C ARG A 258 13.42 -5.03 20.55
N LYS A 259 14.64 -4.79 20.08
CA LYS A 259 15.71 -4.16 20.89
C LYS A 259 15.32 -2.74 21.32
N GLU A 260 14.79 -1.93 20.38
CA GLU A 260 14.47 -0.54 20.66
C GLU A 260 13.22 -0.40 21.53
N LEU A 261 12.19 -1.24 21.34
CA LEU A 261 11.00 -1.23 22.17
C LEU A 261 11.22 -1.83 23.58
N ALA A 262 12.06 -2.87 23.69
CA ALA A 262 12.45 -3.40 25.00
C ALA A 262 13.17 -2.36 25.88
N ARG A 263 14.00 -1.49 25.30
CA ARG A 263 14.62 -0.35 26.01
C ARG A 263 13.60 0.66 26.53
N ARG A 264 12.38 0.67 25.95
CA ARG A 264 11.25 1.51 26.35
C ARG A 264 10.26 0.78 27.24
N GLY A 265 10.60 -0.44 27.69
CA GLY A 265 9.77 -1.28 28.56
C GLY A 265 8.69 -2.10 27.86
N ILE A 266 8.67 -2.13 26.52
CA ILE A 266 7.68 -2.87 25.72
C ILE A 266 8.29 -4.21 25.29
N GLY A 267 7.71 -5.32 25.73
CA GLY A 267 8.19 -6.68 25.42
C GLY A 267 9.47 -7.08 26.15
N ALA A 268 9.89 -6.34 27.18
CA ALA A 268 11.12 -6.61 27.92
C ALA A 268 11.01 -7.86 28.82
N ALA A 269 9.82 -8.15 29.33
CA ALA A 269 9.57 -9.25 30.26
C ALA A 269 8.48 -10.24 29.79
N GLY A 270 8.10 -10.20 28.52
CA GLY A 270 7.04 -11.06 27.96
C GLY A 270 6.63 -10.61 26.55
N ALA A 271 5.40 -10.92 26.16
CA ALA A 271 4.86 -10.50 24.88
C ALA A 271 4.84 -8.96 24.76
N ALA A 272 5.15 -8.44 23.57
CA ALA A 272 5.06 -7.01 23.30
C ALA A 272 3.60 -6.55 23.13
N GLY A 273 2.67 -7.46 22.86
CA GLY A 273 1.30 -7.14 22.49
C GLY A 273 1.19 -6.49 21.11
N ILE A 274 2.24 -6.60 20.29
CA ILE A 274 2.33 -6.04 18.96
C ILE A 274 2.40 -7.18 17.94
N PRO A 275 1.29 -7.53 17.28
CA PRO A 275 1.33 -8.45 16.16
C PRO A 275 2.12 -7.83 15.00
N VAL A 276 2.98 -8.62 14.41
CA VAL A 276 3.77 -8.21 13.26
C VAL A 276 3.66 -9.22 12.13
N VAL A 277 3.58 -8.69 10.90
CA VAL A 277 3.75 -9.48 9.68
C VAL A 277 5.23 -9.51 9.33
N TYR A 278 5.81 -10.69 9.22
CA TYR A 278 7.21 -10.91 8.91
C TYR A 278 7.37 -12.13 8.00
N SER A 279 8.58 -12.39 7.52
CA SER A 279 8.88 -13.62 6.77
C SER A 279 10.01 -14.39 7.43
N GLU A 280 9.91 -15.72 7.36
CA GLU A 280 10.97 -16.65 7.79
C GLU A 280 11.99 -16.92 6.67
N GLU A 281 11.78 -16.38 5.45
CA GLU A 281 12.78 -16.41 4.38
C GLU A 281 13.98 -15.55 4.75
N GLU A 282 15.18 -16.09 4.56
CA GLU A 282 16.42 -15.33 4.73
C GLU A 282 16.51 -14.18 3.72
N VAL A 283 17.05 -13.06 4.19
CA VAL A 283 17.23 -11.85 3.38
C VAL A 283 18.31 -12.10 2.33
N ARG A 284 17.97 -11.93 1.06
CA ARG A 284 18.93 -12.03 -0.05
C ARG A 284 19.82 -10.79 -0.09
N GLU A 285 21.10 -11.01 -0.39
CA GLU A 285 21.99 -9.89 -0.66
C GLU A 285 21.56 -9.19 -1.95
N PRO A 286 21.51 -7.83 -1.97
CA PRO A 286 21.13 -7.11 -3.18
C PRO A 286 22.24 -7.20 -4.24
N GLU A 287 21.84 -7.44 -5.48
CA GLU A 287 22.71 -7.31 -6.64
C GLU A 287 22.85 -5.84 -7.02
N VAL A 288 24.02 -5.46 -7.53
CA VAL A 288 24.26 -4.13 -8.05
C VAL A 288 23.86 -4.10 -9.53
N PRO A 289 22.86 -3.29 -9.92
CA PRO A 289 22.49 -3.16 -11.33
C PRO A 289 23.63 -2.56 -12.17
N GLY A 290 23.69 -2.91 -13.45
CA GLY A 290 24.73 -2.45 -14.35
C GLY A 290 24.84 -0.92 -14.45
N TRP A 291 23.73 -0.20 -14.32
CA TRP A 291 23.73 1.28 -14.34
C TRP A 291 24.28 1.93 -13.07
N ASP A 292 24.40 1.18 -11.96
CA ASP A 292 25.00 1.65 -10.70
C ASP A 292 26.47 1.20 -10.53
N ALA A 293 26.96 0.34 -11.44
CA ALA A 293 28.26 -0.31 -11.30
C ALA A 293 29.45 0.68 -11.28
N GLU A 294 29.36 1.78 -12.06
CA GLU A 294 30.44 2.76 -12.17
C GLU A 294 30.27 3.97 -11.24
N SER A 295 29.03 4.46 -11.08
CA SER A 295 28.74 5.73 -10.39
C SER A 295 28.04 5.57 -9.03
N GLY A 296 27.72 4.33 -8.66
CA GLY A 296 26.90 4.05 -7.49
C GLY A 296 25.45 4.46 -7.66
N PHE A 297 24.62 4.23 -6.64
CA PHE A 297 23.20 4.56 -6.68
C PHE A 297 22.95 6.06 -6.81
N GLN A 298 22.17 6.43 -7.82
CA GLN A 298 21.69 7.79 -8.01
C GLN A 298 20.18 7.86 -7.79
N CYS A 299 19.74 8.77 -6.92
CA CYS A 299 18.31 9.00 -6.70
C CYS A 299 17.69 9.73 -7.88
N ILE A 300 16.60 9.16 -8.43
CA ILE A 300 15.81 9.76 -9.53
C ILE A 300 14.44 10.26 -9.05
N CYS A 301 14.27 10.50 -7.75
CA CYS A 301 13.01 11.00 -7.19
C CYS A 301 12.71 12.41 -7.70
N PRO A 302 11.45 12.72 -8.11
CA PRO A 302 11.09 14.01 -8.71
C PRO A 302 11.26 15.20 -7.74
N HIS A 303 11.23 14.97 -6.44
CA HIS A 303 11.34 16.00 -5.39
C HIS A 303 12.41 15.64 -4.35
N ARG A 304 13.60 15.29 -4.86
CA ARG A 304 14.73 14.85 -4.04
C ARG A 304 15.11 15.84 -2.95
N GLU A 305 15.09 17.14 -3.26
CA GLU A 305 15.51 18.21 -2.36
C GLU A 305 14.52 18.45 -1.21
N ASP A 306 13.27 18.07 -1.41
CA ASP A 306 12.17 18.28 -0.45
C ASP A 306 11.91 17.05 0.43
N SER A 307 12.68 15.96 0.31
CA SER A 307 12.47 14.75 1.11
C SER A 307 13.25 14.81 2.42
N PRO A 308 12.61 14.53 3.58
CA PRO A 308 13.30 14.39 4.85
C PRO A 308 14.28 13.21 4.87
N HIS A 309 14.19 12.32 3.87
CA HIS A 309 15.05 11.15 3.68
C HIS A 309 15.79 11.22 2.37
N ALA A 310 17.12 11.42 2.46
CA ALA A 310 17.99 11.26 1.31
C ALA A 310 18.15 9.77 0.98
N CYS A 311 17.60 9.32 -0.15
CA CYS A 311 17.77 7.95 -0.64
C CYS A 311 19.26 7.55 -0.75
N GLU A 312 20.14 8.51 -1.01
CA GLU A 312 21.58 8.32 -1.12
C GLU A 312 22.28 7.96 0.19
N LYS A 313 21.67 8.29 1.33
CA LYS A 313 22.19 7.91 2.65
C LYS A 313 21.87 6.46 3.05
N ARG A 314 21.10 5.74 2.25
CA ARG A 314 20.79 4.33 2.48
C ARG A 314 22.04 3.50 2.22
N ARG A 315 22.51 2.77 3.25
CA ARG A 315 23.67 1.89 3.14
C ARG A 315 23.45 0.72 2.16
N ARG A 316 22.22 0.27 2.00
CA ARG A 316 21.81 -0.81 1.10
C ARG A 316 20.43 -0.52 0.51
N ILE A 317 20.28 -0.82 -0.76
CA ILE A 317 18.98 -0.79 -1.44
C ILE A 317 18.59 -2.23 -1.70
N TYR A 318 17.53 -2.68 -1.05
CA TYR A 318 17.02 -4.02 -1.23
C TYR A 318 16.07 -4.08 -2.42
N GLY A 319 16.23 -5.11 -3.24
CA GLY A 319 15.24 -5.46 -4.26
C GLY A 319 13.90 -5.83 -3.62
N THR A 320 12.81 -5.59 -4.33
CA THR A 320 11.47 -5.97 -3.88
C THR A 320 10.62 -6.41 -5.06
N ALA A 321 9.61 -7.23 -4.78
CA ALA A 321 8.63 -7.68 -5.78
C ALA A 321 7.21 -7.41 -5.29
N SER A 322 6.31 -7.05 -6.21
CA SER A 322 4.92 -6.72 -5.87
C SER A 322 4.18 -7.87 -5.19
N PHE A 323 4.39 -9.11 -5.64
CA PHE A 323 3.73 -10.29 -5.04
C PHE A 323 4.17 -10.55 -3.60
N ILE A 324 5.38 -10.14 -3.20
CA ILE A 324 5.83 -10.22 -1.81
C ILE A 324 5.19 -9.11 -0.98
N THR A 325 5.31 -7.86 -1.41
CA THR A 325 4.72 -6.73 -0.67
C THR A 325 3.20 -6.88 -0.54
N ALA A 326 2.53 -7.39 -1.59
CA ALA A 326 1.11 -7.70 -1.55
C ALA A 326 0.76 -8.82 -0.56
N SER A 327 1.56 -9.90 -0.47
CA SER A 327 1.33 -10.98 0.48
C SER A 327 1.41 -10.51 1.93
N PHE A 328 2.40 -9.67 2.26
CA PHE A 328 2.49 -9.02 3.56
C PHE A 328 1.26 -8.15 3.84
N ALA A 329 0.83 -7.38 2.84
CA ALA A 329 -0.34 -6.51 2.95
C ALA A 329 -1.64 -7.31 3.16
N MET A 330 -1.85 -8.41 2.43
CA MET A 330 -3.02 -9.27 2.59
C MET A 330 -3.05 -9.93 3.97
N ALA A 331 -1.89 -10.37 4.48
CA ALA A 331 -1.77 -10.91 5.84
C ALA A 331 -2.13 -9.86 6.90
N ALA A 332 -1.60 -8.62 6.79
CA ALA A 332 -1.91 -7.53 7.69
C ALA A 332 -3.39 -7.15 7.65
N THR A 333 -3.96 -7.01 6.44
CA THR A 333 -5.38 -6.68 6.27
C THR A 333 -6.28 -7.79 6.81
N GLY A 334 -5.97 -9.05 6.53
CA GLY A 334 -6.74 -10.19 7.05
C GLY A 334 -6.75 -10.24 8.57
N TRP A 335 -5.63 -9.92 9.22
CA TRP A 335 -5.56 -9.78 10.67
C TRP A 335 -6.40 -8.58 11.16
N ALA A 336 -6.25 -7.42 10.53
CA ALA A 336 -6.96 -6.20 10.89
C ALA A 336 -8.48 -6.37 10.79
N VAL A 337 -8.98 -6.93 9.69
CA VAL A 337 -10.41 -7.20 9.48
C VAL A 337 -10.94 -8.16 10.54
N ARG A 338 -10.24 -9.26 10.84
CA ARG A 338 -10.66 -10.18 11.93
C ARG A 338 -10.71 -9.47 13.27
N ARG A 339 -9.72 -8.65 13.59
CA ARG A 339 -9.66 -7.88 14.85
C ARG A 339 -10.82 -6.88 14.97
N LEU A 340 -11.18 -6.21 13.87
CA LEU A 340 -12.31 -5.28 13.82
C LEU A 340 -13.68 -5.99 13.91
N LEU A 341 -13.76 -7.26 13.49
CA LEU A 341 -14.96 -8.08 13.59
C LEU A 341 -15.19 -8.65 14.99
N GLU A 342 -14.18 -8.72 15.84
CA GLU A 342 -14.33 -9.16 17.23
C GLU A 342 -15.26 -8.20 17.99
N PRO A 343 -16.19 -8.73 18.81
CA PRO A 343 -16.99 -7.88 19.68
C PRO A 343 -16.06 -7.04 20.56
N THR A 344 -16.23 -5.72 20.55
CA THR A 344 -15.68 -4.89 21.63
C THR A 344 -16.27 -5.45 22.93
N ALA A 345 -15.40 -5.86 23.86
CA ALA A 345 -15.87 -6.19 25.22
C ALA A 345 -16.68 -4.99 25.69
N ALA A 346 -17.98 -5.19 25.87
CA ALA A 346 -18.84 -4.16 26.42
C ALA A 346 -18.27 -3.81 27.81
N ASN A 347 -17.87 -2.54 27.99
CA ASN A 347 -17.59 -1.97 29.30
C ASN A 347 -18.87 -1.98 30.13
#